data_2b14a8eca4a761467d75760ed3886dc9
#
_entry.id   2b14a8eca4a761467d75760ed3886dc9
#
_cell.length_a   1.000
_cell.length_b   1.000
_cell.length_c   1.000
_cell.angle_alpha   90.00
_cell.angle_beta   90.00
_cell.angle_gamma   90.00
#
_symmetry.space_group_name_H-M   'P 1'
#
loop_
_entity.id
_entity.type
_entity.pdbx_description
1 polymer ?
#
loop_
_entity_poly.entity_id
_entity_poly.type
_entity_poly.pdbx_seq_one_letter_code
_entity_poly.pdbx_strand_id
1 'polypeptide(L)'
;GNSEPYGLINLELSRKIGRIKDGDKYPDPDVEGYNPCCEISLNNFETCCLSEIYLSNVTSYEELKEIATVLYRICKHSLRLNCHHLDTQNIIHKNSRIGIGITGYMQSTDEQKSWLEPLYEYIREYDIEYSKKNNFPTSIKLTTVKPSGTLSLLAGVTSGCHPAIYRYFIRRIRIASTNDLITLCKNNGYKVEYQKNFDGTDDKNTMVVEFPCCYPEGSKMAKD
;
A
#
# COMPACT_ATOMS: atom_id res chain seq x y z
N GLY A 1 14.13 -5.55 -26.45
CA GLY A 1 14.19 -4.15 -26.09
C GLY A 1 13.62 -3.97 -24.70
N ASN A 2 14.33 -3.29 -23.83
CA ASN A 2 13.86 -2.98 -22.49
C ASN A 2 12.90 -1.79 -22.61
N SER A 3 11.59 -2.07 -22.66
CA SER A 3 10.61 -1.01 -22.51
C SER A 3 10.46 -0.70 -21.02
N GLU A 4 10.51 0.58 -20.66
CA GLU A 4 10.12 1.04 -19.34
C GLU A 4 8.67 0.63 -19.08
N PRO A 5 8.33 0.14 -17.86
CA PRO A 5 6.97 -0.16 -17.52
C PRO A 5 6.17 1.14 -17.47
N TYR A 6 5.11 1.22 -18.25
CA TYR A 6 4.15 2.31 -18.22
C TYR A 6 2.74 1.76 -18.06
N GLY A 7 1.87 2.55 -17.43
CA GLY A 7 0.47 2.23 -17.25
C GLY A 7 -0.42 3.18 -18.05
N LEU A 8 -1.58 2.69 -18.48
CA LEU A 8 -2.64 3.50 -19.05
C LEU A 8 -3.76 3.63 -18.01
N ILE A 9 -4.23 4.86 -17.80
CA ILE A 9 -5.30 5.17 -16.85
C ILE A 9 -6.42 5.89 -17.59
N ASN A 10 -7.65 5.43 -17.37
CA ASN A 10 -8.84 6.11 -17.85
C ASN A 10 -9.30 7.13 -16.79
N LEU A 11 -8.84 8.37 -16.89
CA LEU A 11 -9.19 9.43 -15.96
C LEU A 11 -10.67 9.77 -15.94
N GLU A 12 -11.35 9.69 -17.11
CA GLU A 12 -12.79 9.94 -17.17
C GLU A 12 -13.57 8.91 -16.35
N LEU A 13 -13.22 7.64 -16.46
CA LEU A 13 -13.81 6.58 -15.66
C LEU A 13 -13.50 6.76 -14.18
N SER A 14 -12.25 7.13 -13.83
CA SER A 14 -11.80 7.35 -12.45
C SER A 14 -12.55 8.49 -11.76
N ARG A 15 -12.94 9.51 -12.53
CA ARG A 15 -13.75 10.63 -12.02
C ARG A 15 -15.19 10.24 -11.71
N LYS A 16 -15.74 9.27 -12.45
CA LYS A 16 -17.13 8.83 -12.30
C LYS A 16 -17.28 7.69 -11.30
N ILE A 17 -16.36 6.71 -11.31
CA ILE A 17 -16.47 5.46 -10.58
C ILE A 17 -15.22 5.26 -9.73
N GLY A 18 -15.38 5.28 -8.41
CA GLY A 18 -14.27 4.97 -7.49
C GLY A 18 -14.15 3.48 -7.20
N ARG A 19 -15.29 2.79 -7.08
CA ARG A 19 -15.39 1.37 -6.79
C ARG A 19 -16.50 0.78 -7.65
N ILE A 20 -16.19 -0.27 -8.41
CA ILE A 20 -17.12 -0.85 -9.40
C ILE A 20 -18.49 -1.20 -8.79
N LYS A 21 -18.49 -1.77 -7.58
CA LYS A 21 -19.73 -2.18 -6.89
C LYS A 21 -20.63 -1.01 -6.51
N ASP A 22 -20.05 0.16 -6.23
CA ASP A 22 -20.78 1.36 -5.83
C ASP A 22 -21.27 2.17 -7.04
N GLY A 23 -20.82 1.83 -8.26
CA GLY A 23 -21.12 2.60 -9.45
C GLY A 23 -20.66 4.06 -9.31
N ASP A 24 -21.56 5.01 -9.57
CA ASP A 24 -21.32 6.45 -9.49
C ASP A 24 -21.69 7.07 -8.11
N LYS A 25 -21.95 6.26 -7.11
CA LYS A 25 -22.36 6.71 -5.76
C LYS A 25 -21.36 7.64 -5.08
N TYR A 26 -20.06 7.43 -5.34
CA TYR A 26 -18.96 8.22 -4.75
C TYR A 26 -18.01 8.74 -5.84
N PRO A 27 -18.46 9.69 -6.68
CA PRO A 27 -17.64 10.25 -7.74
C PRO A 27 -16.47 11.05 -7.17
N ASP A 28 -15.42 11.21 -7.97
CA ASP A 28 -14.23 11.98 -7.65
C ASP A 28 -13.87 12.87 -8.85
N PRO A 29 -14.69 13.89 -9.15
CA PRO A 29 -14.66 14.60 -10.42
C PRO A 29 -13.37 15.37 -10.68
N ASP A 30 -12.65 15.71 -9.62
CA ASP A 30 -11.45 16.55 -9.67
C ASP A 30 -10.14 15.73 -9.78
N VAL A 31 -10.22 14.40 -10.03
CA VAL A 31 -9.01 13.57 -10.23
C VAL A 31 -8.24 14.02 -11.47
N GLU A 32 -6.95 14.30 -11.29
CA GLU A 32 -6.04 14.67 -12.37
C GLU A 32 -4.94 13.62 -12.64
N GLY A 33 -4.72 12.70 -11.70
CA GLY A 33 -3.70 11.68 -11.83
C GLY A 33 -3.75 10.61 -10.75
N TYR A 34 -2.65 9.91 -10.64
CA TYR A 34 -2.44 8.83 -9.68
C TYR A 34 -1.05 8.94 -9.06
N ASN A 35 -0.85 8.32 -7.90
CA ASN A 35 0.50 8.11 -7.38
C ASN A 35 1.28 7.12 -8.26
N PRO A 36 2.62 7.03 -8.13
CA PRO A 36 3.45 6.17 -8.97
C PRO A 36 3.06 4.69 -9.02
N CYS A 37 2.47 4.18 -7.94
CA CYS A 37 2.00 2.79 -7.85
C CYS A 37 0.60 2.58 -8.43
N CYS A 38 -0.08 3.63 -8.87
CA CYS A 38 -1.42 3.64 -9.47
C CYS A 38 -2.55 3.09 -8.59
N GLU A 39 -2.36 2.99 -7.27
CA GLU A 39 -3.38 2.49 -6.36
C GLU A 39 -4.30 3.58 -5.78
N ILE A 40 -3.93 4.85 -5.91
CA ILE A 40 -4.75 5.95 -5.39
C ILE A 40 -4.86 7.09 -6.40
N SER A 41 -6.10 7.47 -6.70
CA SER A 41 -6.40 8.64 -7.52
C SER A 41 -6.15 9.92 -6.72
N LEU A 42 -5.64 10.96 -7.36
CA LEU A 42 -5.26 12.21 -6.72
C LEU A 42 -5.70 13.42 -7.53
N ASN A 43 -6.00 14.50 -6.83
CA ASN A 43 -6.09 15.84 -7.42
C ASN A 43 -4.69 16.44 -7.56
N ASN A 44 -4.59 17.56 -8.26
CA ASN A 44 -3.33 18.30 -8.30
C ASN A 44 -2.91 18.75 -6.89
N PHE A 45 -1.63 18.73 -6.58
CA PHE A 45 -1.02 18.98 -5.26
C PHE A 45 -1.44 18.02 -4.13
N GLU A 46 -2.31 17.06 -4.37
CA GLU A 46 -2.74 16.10 -3.35
C GLU A 46 -1.69 15.03 -3.08
N THR A 47 -1.60 14.58 -1.84
CA THR A 47 -0.69 13.50 -1.41
C THR A 47 -1.45 12.23 -1.06
N CYS A 48 -0.83 11.08 -1.23
CA CYS A 48 -1.39 9.82 -0.78
C CYS A 48 -1.19 9.64 0.73
N CYS A 49 -2.28 9.30 1.45
CA CYS A 49 -2.25 8.91 2.85
C CYS A 49 -2.68 7.45 2.96
N LEU A 50 -1.71 6.58 3.20
CA LEU A 50 -1.88 5.14 3.08
C LEU A 50 -1.64 4.44 4.40
N SER A 51 -2.40 3.39 4.66
CA SER A 51 -2.17 2.40 5.72
C SER A 51 -2.43 1.00 5.18
N GLU A 52 -2.13 -0.05 5.98
CA GLU A 52 -2.19 -1.41 5.47
C GLU A 52 -2.55 -2.41 6.56
N ILE A 53 -3.42 -3.36 6.21
CA ILE A 53 -3.88 -4.45 7.05
C ILE A 53 -3.32 -5.77 6.50
N TYR A 54 -2.74 -6.58 7.37
CA TYR A 54 -2.29 -7.94 7.05
C TYR A 54 -3.45 -8.92 7.24
N LEU A 55 -4.31 -9.03 6.23
CA LEU A 55 -5.60 -9.72 6.33
C LEU A 55 -5.49 -11.16 6.80
N SER A 56 -4.50 -11.91 6.30
CA SER A 56 -4.28 -13.31 6.68
C SER A 56 -3.86 -13.51 8.14
N ASN A 57 -3.42 -12.44 8.82
CA ASN A 57 -3.00 -12.49 10.23
C ASN A 57 -4.12 -12.07 11.20
N VAL A 58 -5.26 -11.64 10.68
CA VAL A 58 -6.41 -11.23 11.49
C VAL A 58 -7.26 -12.44 11.87
N THR A 59 -7.61 -12.57 13.13
CA THR A 59 -8.27 -13.79 13.66
C THR A 59 -9.79 -13.70 13.72
N SER A 60 -10.37 -12.49 13.70
CA SER A 60 -11.82 -12.28 13.74
C SER A 60 -12.24 -10.98 13.05
N TYR A 61 -13.51 -10.90 12.68
CA TYR A 61 -14.08 -9.69 12.10
C TYR A 61 -14.05 -8.50 13.08
N GLU A 62 -14.23 -8.74 14.37
CA GLU A 62 -14.18 -7.67 15.39
C GLU A 62 -12.77 -7.09 15.51
N GLU A 63 -11.74 -7.95 15.51
CA GLU A 63 -10.34 -7.51 15.47
C GLU A 63 -10.06 -6.69 14.20
N LEU A 64 -10.57 -7.13 13.04
CA LEU A 64 -10.43 -6.41 11.78
C LEU A 64 -11.03 -5.01 11.84
N LYS A 65 -12.22 -4.87 12.45
CA LYS A 65 -12.88 -3.58 12.67
C LYS A 65 -12.06 -2.65 13.58
N GLU A 66 -11.52 -3.19 14.67
CA GLU A 66 -10.67 -2.42 15.58
C GLU A 66 -9.41 -1.90 14.88
N ILE A 67 -8.70 -2.78 14.17
CA ILE A 67 -7.50 -2.41 13.38
C ILE A 67 -7.85 -1.33 12.36
N ALA A 68 -8.89 -1.51 11.56
CA ALA A 68 -9.30 -0.55 10.55
C ALA A 68 -9.69 0.80 11.17
N THR A 69 -10.36 0.80 12.32
CA THR A 69 -10.73 2.00 13.06
C THR A 69 -9.50 2.78 13.54
N VAL A 70 -8.50 2.09 14.08
CA VAL A 70 -7.26 2.72 14.55
C VAL A 70 -6.50 3.31 13.36
N LEU A 71 -6.32 2.53 12.28
CA LEU A 71 -5.65 2.99 11.07
C LEU A 71 -6.36 4.19 10.43
N TYR A 72 -7.69 4.15 10.36
CA TYR A 72 -8.50 5.28 9.90
C TYR A 72 -8.21 6.53 10.72
N ARG A 73 -8.24 6.45 12.05
CA ARG A 73 -7.98 7.60 12.93
C ARG A 73 -6.58 8.17 12.73
N ILE A 74 -5.57 7.31 12.65
CA ILE A 74 -4.19 7.73 12.39
C ILE A 74 -4.11 8.49 11.07
N CYS A 75 -4.63 7.93 9.98
CA CYS A 75 -4.65 8.57 8.67
C CYS A 75 -5.44 9.88 8.69
N LYS A 76 -6.64 9.87 9.28
CA LYS A 76 -7.51 11.05 9.34
C LYS A 76 -6.85 12.23 10.05
N HIS A 77 -6.18 11.99 11.18
CA HIS A 77 -5.46 13.03 11.92
C HIS A 77 -4.16 13.44 11.23
N SER A 78 -3.45 12.52 10.59
CA SER A 78 -2.25 12.86 9.79
C SER A 78 -2.56 13.87 8.69
N LEU A 79 -3.75 13.78 8.08
CA LEU A 79 -4.21 14.73 7.07
C LEU A 79 -4.59 16.11 7.63
N ARG A 80 -4.57 16.30 8.96
CA ARG A 80 -4.81 17.62 9.59
C ARG A 80 -3.53 18.35 9.97
N LEU A 81 -2.38 17.72 9.78
CA LEU A 81 -1.09 18.34 10.01
C LEU A 81 -0.83 19.45 8.98
N ASN A 82 -0.08 20.48 9.40
CA ASN A 82 0.31 21.54 8.50
C ASN A 82 1.30 21.04 7.45
N CYS A 83 1.11 21.47 6.22
CA CYS A 83 2.01 21.19 5.12
C CYS A 83 2.88 22.39 4.79
N HIS A 84 4.07 22.15 4.25
CA HIS A 84 4.96 23.20 3.78
C HIS A 84 4.35 24.00 2.63
N HIS A 85 3.58 23.36 1.75
CA HIS A 85 2.94 24.00 0.60
C HIS A 85 1.44 24.20 0.85
N LEU A 86 0.95 25.44 0.70
CA LEU A 86 -0.44 25.78 1.02
C LEU A 86 -1.46 25.09 0.13
N ASP A 87 -1.19 24.93 -1.17
CA ASP A 87 -2.12 24.25 -2.07
C ASP A 87 -2.27 22.77 -1.69
N THR A 88 -1.16 22.12 -1.32
CA THR A 88 -1.18 20.75 -0.77
C THR A 88 -1.99 20.70 0.51
N GLN A 89 -1.78 21.62 1.46
CA GLN A 89 -2.56 21.66 2.69
C GLN A 89 -4.05 21.82 2.42
N ASN A 90 -4.43 22.74 1.55
CA ASN A 90 -5.82 23.02 1.23
C ASN A 90 -6.52 21.79 0.62
N ILE A 91 -5.88 21.13 -0.35
CA ILE A 91 -6.49 19.98 -1.03
C ILE A 91 -6.59 18.75 -0.13
N ILE A 92 -5.57 18.46 0.68
CA ILE A 92 -5.62 17.32 1.61
C ILE A 92 -6.62 17.57 2.74
N HIS A 93 -6.76 18.81 3.21
CA HIS A 93 -7.77 19.17 4.19
C HIS A 93 -9.18 19.06 3.61
N LYS A 94 -9.40 19.49 2.35
CA LYS A 94 -10.69 19.39 1.65
C LYS A 94 -11.10 17.95 1.43
N ASN A 95 -10.25 17.16 0.81
CA ASN A 95 -10.59 15.80 0.34
C ASN A 95 -10.50 14.74 1.43
N SER A 96 -9.62 14.94 2.41
CA SER A 96 -9.36 13.96 3.48
C SER A 96 -9.22 12.52 2.94
N ARG A 97 -8.54 12.38 1.79
CA ARG A 97 -8.40 11.11 1.07
C ARG A 97 -7.52 10.14 1.85
N ILE A 98 -8.05 8.95 2.11
CA ILE A 98 -7.40 7.85 2.82
C ILE A 98 -7.38 6.63 1.91
N GLY A 99 -6.32 5.84 2.00
CA GLY A 99 -6.20 4.54 1.35
C GLY A 99 -5.83 3.47 2.37
N ILE A 100 -6.81 2.87 3.03
CA ILE A 100 -6.61 1.68 3.85
C ILE A 100 -6.51 0.50 2.90
N GLY A 101 -5.31 -0.08 2.77
CA GLY A 101 -5.02 -1.22 1.93
C GLY A 101 -5.06 -2.53 2.70
N ILE A 102 -5.07 -3.63 1.94
CA ILE A 102 -4.93 -4.98 2.46
C ILE A 102 -3.74 -5.67 1.78
N THR A 103 -3.04 -6.53 2.53
CA THR A 103 -1.97 -7.38 2.00
C THR A 103 -2.09 -8.79 2.56
N GLY A 104 -1.49 -9.77 1.89
CA GLY A 104 -1.69 -11.18 2.22
C GLY A 104 -3.06 -11.73 1.78
N TYR A 105 -3.76 -11.05 0.86
CA TYR A 105 -5.09 -11.44 0.39
C TYR A 105 -5.13 -12.88 -0.16
N MET A 106 -4.11 -13.28 -0.91
CA MET A 106 -4.05 -14.63 -1.51
C MET A 106 -3.75 -15.74 -0.49
N GLN A 107 -3.34 -15.38 0.72
CA GLN A 107 -3.14 -16.31 1.84
C GLN A 107 -4.33 -16.32 2.81
N SER A 108 -5.23 -15.35 2.67
CA SER A 108 -6.41 -15.24 3.52
C SER A 108 -7.43 -16.32 3.20
N THR A 109 -8.15 -16.78 4.21
CA THR A 109 -9.26 -17.72 4.07
C THR A 109 -10.45 -17.05 3.36
N ASP A 110 -11.37 -17.83 2.83
CA ASP A 110 -12.59 -17.31 2.23
C ASP A 110 -13.47 -16.57 3.27
N GLU A 111 -13.44 -17.01 4.51
CA GLU A 111 -14.07 -16.31 5.63
C GLU A 111 -13.47 -14.92 5.82
N GLN A 112 -12.14 -14.78 5.94
CA GLN A 112 -11.46 -13.50 6.06
C GLN A 112 -11.77 -12.57 4.87
N LYS A 113 -11.80 -13.09 3.66
CA LYS A 113 -12.18 -12.33 2.46
C LYS A 113 -13.62 -11.84 2.51
N SER A 114 -14.53 -12.63 3.07
CA SER A 114 -15.94 -12.25 3.22
C SER A 114 -16.15 -11.05 4.15
N TRP A 115 -15.21 -10.77 5.05
CA TRP A 115 -15.26 -9.64 5.97
C TRP A 115 -14.99 -8.27 5.29
N LEU A 116 -14.40 -8.26 4.10
CA LEU A 116 -13.97 -7.01 3.45
C LEU A 116 -15.12 -6.11 3.03
N GLU A 117 -16.23 -6.68 2.56
CA GLU A 117 -17.40 -5.90 2.18
C GLU A 117 -18.09 -5.25 3.39
N PRO A 118 -18.43 -6.01 4.44
CA PRO A 118 -18.97 -5.42 5.67
C PRO A 118 -18.02 -4.39 6.30
N LEU A 119 -16.70 -4.61 6.22
CA LEU A 119 -15.71 -3.66 6.71
C LEU A 119 -15.75 -2.34 5.95
N TYR A 120 -15.89 -2.41 4.62
CA TYR A 120 -15.97 -1.20 3.79
C TYR A 120 -17.17 -0.34 4.18
N GLU A 121 -18.35 -0.95 4.32
CA GLU A 121 -19.57 -0.23 4.75
C GLU A 121 -19.39 0.35 6.15
N TYR A 122 -18.86 -0.42 7.09
CA TYR A 122 -18.56 0.03 8.44
C TYR A 122 -17.64 1.26 8.46
N ILE A 123 -16.53 1.25 7.73
CA ILE A 123 -15.58 2.37 7.71
C ILE A 123 -16.18 3.61 7.03
N ARG A 124 -17.08 3.43 6.05
CA ARG A 124 -17.84 4.54 5.44
C ARG A 124 -18.74 5.23 6.45
N GLU A 125 -19.53 4.47 7.18
CA GLU A 125 -20.41 4.98 8.23
C GLU A 125 -19.60 5.63 9.35
N TYR A 126 -18.54 4.96 9.78
CA TYR A 126 -17.64 5.49 10.81
C TYR A 126 -16.99 6.81 10.40
N ASP A 127 -16.55 6.98 9.15
CA ASP A 127 -16.00 8.25 8.65
C ASP A 127 -17.02 9.39 8.74
N ILE A 128 -18.28 9.15 8.38
CA ILE A 128 -19.34 10.17 8.46
C ILE A 128 -19.54 10.63 9.92
N GLU A 129 -19.70 9.69 10.85
CA GLU A 129 -19.92 9.98 12.26
C GLU A 129 -18.70 10.66 12.91
N TYR A 130 -17.52 10.10 12.67
CA TYR A 130 -16.26 10.60 13.22
C TYR A 130 -15.91 12.00 12.69
N SER A 131 -16.09 12.23 11.41
CA SER A 131 -15.87 13.53 10.77
C SER A 131 -16.82 14.57 11.34
N LYS A 132 -18.11 14.26 11.46
CA LYS A 132 -19.10 15.15 12.09
C LYS A 132 -18.74 15.49 13.53
N LYS A 133 -18.37 14.49 14.34
CA LYS A 133 -18.02 14.67 15.76
C LYS A 133 -16.78 15.57 15.93
N ASN A 134 -15.81 15.51 15.03
CA ASN A 134 -14.53 16.23 15.13
C ASN A 134 -14.48 17.48 14.25
N ASN A 135 -15.57 17.84 13.60
CA ASN A 135 -15.61 18.95 12.63
C ASN A 135 -14.57 18.79 11.50
N PHE A 136 -14.42 17.59 10.98
CA PHE A 136 -13.59 17.26 9.83
C PHE A 136 -14.45 17.06 8.58
N PRO A 137 -13.93 17.30 7.38
CA PRO A 137 -14.58 16.86 6.14
C PRO A 137 -14.65 15.33 6.10
N THR A 138 -15.71 14.79 5.53
CA THR A 138 -15.76 13.36 5.19
C THR A 138 -14.71 13.02 4.14
N SER A 139 -14.18 11.81 4.20
CA SER A 139 -13.15 11.35 3.27
C SER A 139 -13.74 11.03 1.91
N ILE A 140 -13.15 11.59 0.85
CA ILE A 140 -13.61 11.32 -0.54
C ILE A 140 -13.37 9.84 -0.92
N LYS A 141 -12.28 9.24 -0.45
CA LYS A 141 -11.93 7.83 -0.58
C LYS A 141 -11.39 7.31 0.75
N LEU A 142 -11.59 6.01 1.03
CA LEU A 142 -11.19 5.38 2.30
C LEU A 142 -10.31 4.15 2.12
N THR A 143 -10.45 3.43 1.02
CA THR A 143 -9.79 2.15 0.80
C THR A 143 -9.03 2.12 -0.52
N THR A 144 -8.04 1.24 -0.59
CA THR A 144 -7.24 1.03 -1.80
C THR A 144 -6.71 -0.41 -1.87
N VAL A 145 -6.07 -0.76 -2.97
CA VAL A 145 -5.32 -2.01 -3.12
C VAL A 145 -3.88 -1.68 -3.42
N LYS A 146 -3.04 -1.77 -2.39
CA LYS A 146 -1.60 -1.46 -2.49
C LYS A 146 -0.80 -2.62 -3.07
N PRO A 147 0.27 -2.35 -3.83
CA PRO A 147 1.22 -3.39 -4.24
C PRO A 147 2.00 -4.01 -3.06
N SER A 148 2.33 -3.24 -2.04
CA SER A 148 2.91 -3.67 -0.74
C SER A 148 4.15 -4.57 -0.81
N GLY A 149 5.01 -4.34 -1.77
CA GLY A 149 6.21 -5.16 -1.98
C GLY A 149 7.22 -5.17 -0.83
N THR A 150 7.16 -4.18 0.07
CA THR A 150 8.07 -4.07 1.23
C THR A 150 7.37 -4.38 2.55
N LEU A 151 6.20 -3.79 2.81
CA LEU A 151 5.48 -3.98 4.08
C LEU A 151 5.01 -5.42 4.29
N SER A 152 4.65 -6.12 3.22
CA SER A 152 4.27 -7.54 3.27
C SER A 152 5.35 -8.43 3.90
N LEU A 153 6.61 -8.04 3.83
CA LEU A 153 7.72 -8.80 4.42
C LEU A 153 7.69 -8.80 5.95
N LEU A 154 7.22 -7.71 6.56
CA LEU A 154 7.12 -7.61 8.02
C LEU A 154 6.18 -8.67 8.59
N ALA A 155 5.14 -9.00 7.86
CA ALA A 155 4.15 -10.01 8.25
C ALA A 155 4.39 -11.39 7.64
N GLY A 156 5.41 -11.55 6.78
CA GLY A 156 5.69 -12.81 6.08
C GLY A 156 4.59 -13.22 5.10
N VAL A 157 3.89 -12.25 4.51
CA VAL A 157 2.74 -12.50 3.62
C VAL A 157 3.05 -12.13 2.16
N THR A 158 2.20 -12.57 1.22
CA THR A 158 2.29 -12.14 -0.18
C THR A 158 1.90 -10.67 -0.32
N SER A 159 2.49 -9.98 -1.29
CA SER A 159 2.29 -8.54 -1.52
C SER A 159 0.88 -8.23 -1.98
N GLY A 160 0.17 -7.35 -1.28
CA GLY A 160 -1.16 -6.88 -1.65
C GLY A 160 -2.13 -8.03 -1.94
N CYS A 161 -2.72 -8.00 -3.14
CA CYS A 161 -3.60 -9.05 -3.66
C CYS A 161 -2.90 -9.99 -4.66
N HIS A 162 -1.56 -9.94 -4.76
CA HIS A 162 -0.81 -10.76 -5.70
C HIS A 162 -0.58 -12.18 -5.17
N PRO A 163 -0.67 -13.20 -6.02
CA PRO A 163 -0.21 -14.54 -5.68
C PRO A 163 1.32 -14.60 -5.60
N ALA A 164 1.86 -15.59 -4.91
CA ALA A 164 3.28 -15.87 -4.93
C ALA A 164 3.70 -16.41 -6.31
N ILE A 165 4.79 -15.89 -6.89
CA ILE A 165 5.32 -16.40 -8.17
C ILE A 165 6.12 -17.68 -7.92
N TYR A 166 6.97 -17.66 -6.90
CA TYR A 166 7.79 -18.81 -6.47
C TYR A 166 7.70 -18.95 -4.95
N ARG A 167 7.65 -20.20 -4.47
CA ARG A 167 7.68 -20.45 -3.02
C ARG A 167 8.99 -20.02 -2.39
N TYR A 168 10.10 -20.28 -3.06
CA TYR A 168 11.44 -19.90 -2.63
C TYR A 168 12.04 -18.91 -3.63
N PHE A 169 12.64 -17.86 -3.14
CA PHE A 169 13.25 -16.84 -3.98
C PHE A 169 14.38 -16.12 -3.24
N ILE A 170 15.26 -15.46 -3.98
CA ILE A 170 16.30 -14.60 -3.42
C ILE A 170 15.86 -13.15 -3.58
N ARG A 171 15.73 -12.46 -2.45
CA ARG A 171 15.45 -11.04 -2.44
C ARG A 171 16.73 -10.26 -2.41
N ARG A 172 16.92 -9.40 -3.39
CA ARG A 172 18.08 -8.52 -3.50
C ARG A 172 17.72 -7.12 -3.00
N ILE A 173 18.34 -6.71 -1.89
CA ILE A 173 18.07 -5.42 -1.23
C ILE A 173 19.27 -4.50 -1.46
N ARG A 174 18.99 -3.27 -1.91
CA ARG A 174 20.00 -2.21 -2.01
C ARG A 174 20.13 -1.49 -0.69
N ILE A 175 21.37 -1.34 -0.22
CA ILE A 175 21.70 -0.70 1.05
C ILE A 175 22.89 0.21 0.80
N ALA A 176 22.91 1.42 1.39
CA ALA A 176 24.08 2.31 1.27
C ALA A 176 25.33 1.61 1.81
N SER A 177 26.45 1.73 1.09
CA SER A 177 27.69 1.03 1.43
C SER A 177 28.25 1.42 2.81
N THR A 178 27.86 2.58 3.32
CA THR A 178 28.24 3.11 4.64
C THR A 178 27.32 2.63 5.78
N ASN A 179 26.30 1.84 5.50
CA ASN A 179 25.36 1.39 6.52
C ASN A 179 25.95 0.20 7.29
N ASP A 180 25.87 0.25 8.62
CA ASP A 180 26.39 -0.78 9.53
C ASP A 180 25.78 -2.18 9.29
N LEU A 181 24.57 -2.26 8.78
CA LEU A 181 23.92 -3.51 8.38
C LEU A 181 24.75 -4.31 7.37
N ILE A 182 25.54 -3.65 6.53
CA ILE A 182 26.43 -4.35 5.56
C ILE A 182 27.42 -5.26 6.28
N THR A 183 28.06 -4.74 7.32
CA THR A 183 29.00 -5.51 8.15
C THR A 183 28.30 -6.66 8.86
N LEU A 184 27.13 -6.40 9.43
CA LEU A 184 26.32 -7.42 10.07
C LEU A 184 25.92 -8.55 9.09
N CYS A 185 25.46 -8.21 7.89
CA CYS A 185 25.09 -9.18 6.86
C CYS A 185 26.28 -10.04 6.44
N LYS A 186 27.45 -9.43 6.19
CA LYS A 186 28.69 -10.17 5.87
C LYS A 186 29.10 -11.14 6.97
N ASN A 187 29.06 -10.69 8.23
CA ASN A 187 29.42 -11.52 9.39
C ASN A 187 28.47 -12.70 9.58
N ASN A 188 27.24 -12.59 9.12
CA ASN A 188 26.22 -13.66 9.18
C ASN A 188 26.13 -14.48 7.88
N GLY A 189 27.10 -14.35 6.98
CA GLY A 189 27.23 -15.20 5.80
C GLY A 189 26.27 -14.86 4.64
N TYR A 190 25.62 -13.70 4.67
CA TYR A 190 24.82 -13.25 3.53
C TYR A 190 25.74 -12.82 2.36
N LYS A 191 25.32 -13.12 1.14
CA LYS A 191 26.03 -12.64 -0.04
C LYS A 191 25.84 -11.14 -0.19
N VAL A 192 26.97 -10.42 -0.26
CA VAL A 192 27.03 -8.97 -0.37
C VAL A 192 27.96 -8.57 -1.50
N GLU A 193 27.46 -7.80 -2.44
CA GLU A 193 28.23 -7.31 -3.60
C GLU A 193 27.93 -5.84 -3.87
N TYR A 194 28.77 -5.16 -4.66
CA TYR A 194 28.44 -3.81 -5.13
C TYR A 194 27.32 -3.85 -6.15
N GLN A 195 26.45 -2.84 -6.13
CA GLN A 195 25.52 -2.58 -7.21
C GLN A 195 26.31 -2.37 -8.51
N LYS A 196 25.85 -2.97 -9.62
CA LYS A 196 26.41 -2.71 -10.94
C LYS A 196 25.73 -1.53 -11.60
N ASN A 197 26.54 -0.65 -12.20
CA ASN A 197 26.09 0.40 -13.09
C ASN A 197 25.72 -0.20 -14.47
N PHE A 198 25.10 0.61 -15.33
CA PHE A 198 24.73 0.19 -16.70
C PHE A 198 25.94 -0.20 -17.57
N ASP A 199 27.11 0.38 -17.30
CA ASP A 199 28.37 0.08 -17.97
C ASP A 199 29.13 -1.15 -17.41
N GLY A 200 28.52 -1.80 -16.37
CA GLY A 200 29.10 -2.96 -15.71
C GLY A 200 30.09 -2.65 -14.59
N THR A 201 30.43 -1.38 -14.37
CA THR A 201 31.30 -0.97 -13.25
C THR A 201 30.56 -1.05 -11.91
N ASP A 202 31.31 -1.04 -10.80
CA ASP A 202 30.75 -1.06 -9.45
C ASP A 202 30.32 0.34 -9.01
N ASP A 203 29.07 0.49 -8.58
CA ASP A 203 28.65 1.62 -7.77
C ASP A 203 29.16 1.44 -6.33
N LYS A 204 30.20 2.21 -5.97
CA LYS A 204 30.83 2.12 -4.65
C LYS A 204 29.96 2.66 -3.50
N ASN A 205 28.86 3.34 -3.81
CA ASN A 205 27.95 3.90 -2.81
C ASN A 205 26.82 2.94 -2.40
N THR A 206 26.56 1.92 -3.23
CA THR A 206 25.43 1.01 -3.02
C THR A 206 25.90 -0.44 -2.98
N MET A 207 25.52 -1.14 -1.91
CA MET A 207 25.68 -2.59 -1.78
C MET A 207 24.36 -3.29 -2.07
N VAL A 208 24.44 -4.49 -2.63
CA VAL A 208 23.31 -5.41 -2.80
C VAL A 208 23.52 -6.60 -1.88
N VAL A 209 22.54 -6.86 -1.02
CA VAL A 209 22.51 -8.01 -0.12
C VAL A 209 21.46 -9.00 -0.60
N GLU A 210 21.80 -10.28 -0.68
CA GLU A 210 20.90 -11.36 -1.07
C GLU A 210 20.32 -12.06 0.16
N PHE A 211 18.98 -12.02 0.29
CA PHE A 211 18.24 -12.70 1.36
C PHE A 211 17.44 -13.87 0.77
N PRO A 212 17.73 -15.11 1.18
CA PRO A 212 16.87 -16.23 0.85
C PRO A 212 15.53 -16.08 1.56
N CYS A 213 14.46 -16.14 0.82
CA CYS A 213 13.09 -15.94 1.31
C CYS A 213 12.20 -17.11 0.88
N CYS A 214 11.17 -17.40 1.69
CA CYS A 214 10.10 -18.30 1.32
C CYS A 214 8.75 -17.74 1.75
N TYR A 215 7.71 -18.04 1.00
CA TYR A 215 6.34 -17.81 1.45
C TYR A 215 5.87 -18.98 2.34
N PRO A 216 4.95 -18.69 3.29
CA PRO A 216 4.37 -19.73 4.15
C PRO A 216 3.75 -20.87 3.35
N GLU A 217 3.66 -22.04 3.99
CA GLU A 217 2.95 -23.18 3.43
C GLU A 217 1.47 -22.84 3.22
N GLY A 218 0.88 -23.34 2.13
CA GLY A 218 -0.50 -22.99 1.77
C GLY A 218 -0.68 -21.66 1.03
N SER A 219 0.39 -20.87 0.83
CA SER A 219 0.30 -19.67 -0.01
C SER A 219 -0.10 -20.02 -1.43
N LYS A 220 -1.13 -19.35 -1.97
CA LYS A 220 -1.57 -19.54 -3.34
C LYS A 220 -0.52 -19.05 -4.32
N MET A 221 -0.18 -19.91 -5.29
CA MET A 221 0.83 -19.63 -6.29
C MET A 221 0.19 -19.08 -7.57
N ALA A 222 0.95 -18.30 -8.36
CA ALA A 222 0.47 -17.74 -9.63
C ALA A 222 0.12 -18.81 -10.69
N LYS A 223 0.56 -20.04 -10.47
CA LYS A 223 0.30 -21.19 -11.37
C LYS A 223 -0.92 -22.03 -10.95
N ASP A 224 -1.50 -21.76 -9.79
CA ASP A 224 -2.71 -22.42 -9.28
C ASP A 224 -3.98 -21.72 -9.81
#